data_759a893b0df90bb0ce77a567b16e5d50
#
_entry.id   759a893b0df90bb0ce77a567b16e5d50
#
_cell.length_a   1.000
_cell.length_b   1.000
_cell.length_c   1.000
_cell.angle_alpha   90.00
_cell.angle_beta   90.00
_cell.angle_gamma   90.00
#
_symmetry.space_group_name_H-M   'P 1'
#
loop_
_entity.id
_entity.type
_entity.pdbx_description
1 polymer ?
#
loop_
_entity_poly.entity_id
_entity_poly.type
_entity_poly.pdbx_seq_one_letter_code
_entity_poly.pdbx_strand_id
1 'polypeptide(L)'
;MKKIISFSLFALLSFSVFCQTDDYEAENKGCLVDIDKAFAESKNSGKPILANFTGSDWCGWCKRLTASVFSKKEFQTWAKDNVVLLELDFPKRKQLPEKYQKQNAQLKNAFKITAYPTVWVFNLDKDEKGNFSIEGLGKTGYTKTAKKFTSDVDQMIERGEKNKTKEGEGK
;
A
#
# COMPACT_ATOMS: atom_id res chain seq x y z
N MET A 1 -55.17 50.93 15.44
CA MET A 1 -54.77 49.54 15.68
C MET A 1 -53.62 49.20 14.66
N LYS A 2 -52.34 49.28 15.15
CA LYS A 2 -51.15 49.02 14.32
C LYS A 2 -50.73 47.56 14.51
N LYS A 3 -50.83 46.77 13.45
CA LYS A 3 -50.34 45.38 13.43
C LYS A 3 -48.81 45.38 13.17
N ILE A 4 -48.05 44.92 14.16
CA ILE A 4 -46.59 44.69 14.03
C ILE A 4 -46.41 43.29 13.46
N ILE A 5 -45.88 43.21 12.23
CA ILE A 5 -45.51 41.97 11.59
C ILE A 5 -44.03 41.71 11.98
N SER A 6 -43.84 40.72 12.86
CA SER A 6 -42.52 40.26 13.29
C SER A 6 -41.95 39.34 12.17
N PHE A 7 -40.89 39.81 11.49
CA PHE A 7 -40.18 39.04 10.46
C PHE A 7 -39.10 38.24 11.17
N SER A 8 -39.34 36.95 11.39
CA SER A 8 -38.38 36.03 11.99
C SER A 8 -37.36 35.61 10.92
N LEU A 9 -36.15 36.17 11.00
CA LEU A 9 -35.03 35.86 10.11
C LEU A 9 -34.42 34.51 10.55
N PHE A 10 -34.80 33.43 9.83
CA PHE A 10 -34.24 32.11 10.04
C PHE A 10 -32.88 32.03 9.31
N ALA A 11 -31.77 32.18 10.05
CA ALA A 11 -30.43 32.07 9.56
C ALA A 11 -30.11 30.58 9.30
N LEU A 12 -30.12 30.17 8.02
CA LEU A 12 -29.62 28.86 7.57
C LEU A 12 -28.10 28.83 7.71
N LEU A 13 -27.62 28.24 8.80
CA LEU A 13 -26.21 27.86 8.96
C LEU A 13 -25.90 26.68 8.01
N SER A 14 -25.38 27.02 6.84
CA SER A 14 -24.82 26.05 5.92
C SER A 14 -23.55 25.45 6.53
N PHE A 15 -23.64 24.26 7.13
CA PHE A 15 -22.48 23.46 7.50
C PHE A 15 -21.82 22.96 6.21
N SER A 16 -20.80 23.66 5.77
CA SER A 16 -19.89 23.14 4.74
C SER A 16 -19.14 21.96 5.34
N VAL A 17 -19.56 20.73 5.01
CA VAL A 17 -18.75 19.52 5.26
C VAL A 17 -17.51 19.66 4.39
N PHE A 18 -16.42 20.12 5.00
CA PHE A 18 -15.08 20.05 4.39
C PHE A 18 -14.74 18.55 4.31
N CYS A 19 -14.97 17.94 3.15
CA CYS A 19 -14.38 16.65 2.82
C CYS A 19 -12.87 16.90 2.72
N GLN A 20 -12.14 16.63 3.79
CA GLN A 20 -10.68 16.55 3.73
C GLN A 20 -10.37 15.33 2.85
N THR A 21 -10.06 15.58 1.59
CA THR A 21 -9.35 14.60 0.76
C THR A 21 -7.97 14.48 1.37
N ASP A 22 -7.68 13.33 1.99
CA ASP A 22 -6.34 12.98 2.45
C ASP A 22 -5.46 12.77 1.22
N ASP A 23 -4.97 13.85 0.62
CA ASP A 23 -4.04 13.85 -0.51
C ASP A 23 -2.63 13.40 -0.06
N TYR A 24 -2.55 12.17 0.48
CA TYR A 24 -1.28 11.55 0.79
C TYR A 24 -0.89 10.63 -0.36
N GLU A 25 0.27 10.92 -0.95
CA GLU A 25 0.84 10.15 -2.05
C GLU A 25 2.13 9.45 -1.63
N ALA A 26 2.43 8.34 -2.32
CA ALA A 26 3.68 7.62 -2.14
C ALA A 26 4.88 8.41 -2.66
N GLU A 27 6.04 8.22 -2.02
CA GLU A 27 7.32 8.77 -2.51
C GLU A 27 7.79 8.05 -3.79
N ASN A 28 7.50 6.75 -3.91
CA ASN A 28 7.86 5.97 -5.09
C ASN A 28 6.72 6.00 -6.10
N LYS A 29 7.04 6.43 -7.32
CA LYS A 29 6.07 6.57 -8.42
C LYS A 29 5.32 5.26 -8.70
N GLY A 30 3.99 5.37 -8.82
CA GLY A 30 3.11 4.26 -9.15
C GLY A 30 2.74 3.37 -7.97
N CYS A 31 3.20 3.69 -6.76
CA CYS A 31 2.76 3.01 -5.56
C CYS A 31 1.45 3.57 -5.04
N LEU A 32 0.56 2.69 -4.62
CA LEU A 32 -0.57 3.02 -3.77
C LEU A 32 -0.09 3.19 -2.32
N VAL A 33 -0.86 3.89 -1.50
CA VAL A 33 -0.62 4.05 -0.06
C VAL A 33 -1.74 3.43 0.79
N ASP A 34 -2.83 3.05 0.15
CA ASP A 34 -4.04 2.53 0.76
C ASP A 34 -4.17 1.03 0.49
N ILE A 35 -4.26 0.22 1.56
CA ILE A 35 -4.35 -1.25 1.44
C ILE A 35 -5.67 -1.71 0.80
N ASP A 36 -6.78 -0.99 1.03
CA ASP A 36 -8.06 -1.36 0.41
C ASP A 36 -8.04 -1.09 -1.09
N LYS A 37 -7.40 0.00 -1.54
CA LYS A 37 -7.17 0.26 -2.96
C LYS A 37 -6.24 -0.79 -3.58
N ALA A 38 -5.15 -1.16 -2.89
CA ALA A 38 -4.23 -2.20 -3.35
C ALA A 38 -4.93 -3.56 -3.44
N PHE A 39 -5.79 -3.90 -2.47
CA PHE A 39 -6.63 -5.10 -2.50
C PHE A 39 -7.56 -5.10 -3.72
N ALA A 40 -8.29 -4.01 -3.94
CA ALA A 40 -9.21 -3.91 -5.07
C ALA A 40 -8.49 -4.07 -6.42
N GLU A 41 -7.33 -3.41 -6.59
CA GLU A 41 -6.51 -3.53 -7.80
C GLU A 41 -5.93 -4.94 -7.98
N SER A 42 -5.45 -5.56 -6.90
CA SER A 42 -4.95 -6.95 -6.89
C SER A 42 -6.05 -7.94 -7.31
N LYS A 43 -7.26 -7.81 -6.76
CA LYS A 43 -8.39 -8.69 -7.14
C LYS A 43 -8.82 -8.49 -8.59
N ASN A 44 -8.83 -7.25 -9.08
CA ASN A 44 -9.21 -6.95 -10.45
C ASN A 44 -8.17 -7.42 -11.49
N SER A 45 -6.89 -7.33 -11.15
CA SER A 45 -5.80 -7.68 -12.07
C SER A 45 -5.27 -9.10 -11.92
N GLY A 46 -5.60 -9.78 -10.82
CA GLY A 46 -5.04 -11.10 -10.45
C GLY A 46 -3.57 -11.05 -9.98
N LYS A 47 -2.99 -9.86 -9.82
CA LYS A 47 -1.58 -9.68 -9.46
C LYS A 47 -1.38 -9.68 -7.96
N PRO A 48 -0.26 -10.25 -7.44
CA PRO A 48 0.09 -10.13 -6.04
C PRO A 48 0.47 -8.68 -5.69
N ILE A 49 0.40 -8.35 -4.40
CA ILE A 49 0.81 -7.05 -3.88
C ILE A 49 2.30 -7.11 -3.51
N LEU A 50 3.07 -6.11 -3.95
CA LEU A 50 4.44 -5.85 -3.54
C LEU A 50 4.44 -4.65 -2.60
N ALA A 51 4.56 -4.90 -1.30
CA ALA A 51 4.54 -3.87 -0.26
C ALA A 51 5.96 -3.48 0.18
N ASN A 52 6.32 -2.21 -0.01
CA ASN A 52 7.58 -1.63 0.42
C ASN A 52 7.41 -0.95 1.78
N PHE A 53 7.90 -1.57 2.85
CA PHE A 53 8.02 -0.97 4.17
C PHE A 53 9.28 -0.11 4.20
N THR A 54 9.09 1.21 4.31
CA THR A 54 10.16 2.20 4.12
C THR A 54 10.16 3.27 5.21
N GLY A 55 11.23 4.06 5.28
CA GLY A 55 11.35 5.27 6.08
C GLY A 55 11.89 6.39 5.21
N SER A 56 11.02 7.02 4.41
CA SER A 56 11.37 7.90 3.30
C SER A 56 12.31 9.04 3.68
N ASP A 57 12.12 9.64 4.86
CA ASP A 57 12.84 10.84 5.28
C ASP A 57 14.13 10.58 6.08
N TRP A 58 14.33 9.35 6.63
CA TRP A 58 15.47 9.04 7.48
C TRP A 58 16.28 7.81 7.06
N CYS A 59 15.67 6.81 6.36
CA CYS A 59 16.31 5.54 6.07
C CYS A 59 17.23 5.62 4.84
N GLY A 60 18.54 5.66 5.04
CA GLY A 60 19.52 5.75 3.95
C GLY A 60 19.47 4.55 2.98
N TRP A 61 19.24 3.33 3.48
CA TRP A 61 19.11 2.13 2.64
C TRP A 61 17.81 2.12 1.83
N CYS A 62 16.73 2.71 2.36
CA CYS A 62 15.47 2.87 1.63
C CYS A 62 15.67 3.81 0.43
N LYS A 63 16.34 4.95 0.64
CA LYS A 63 16.68 5.89 -0.44
C LYS A 63 17.57 5.25 -1.52
N ARG A 64 18.51 4.38 -1.11
CA ARG A 64 19.33 3.61 -2.06
C ARG A 64 18.49 2.60 -2.84
N LEU A 65 17.55 1.90 -2.21
CA LEU A 65 16.63 0.99 -2.91
C LEU A 65 15.76 1.75 -3.90
N THR A 66 15.21 2.90 -3.53
CA THR A 66 14.48 3.77 -4.46
C THR A 66 15.35 4.12 -5.67
N ALA A 67 16.59 4.57 -5.44
CA ALA A 67 17.49 4.99 -6.53
C ALA A 67 17.96 3.83 -7.41
N SER A 68 18.19 2.62 -6.85
CA SER A 68 18.72 1.47 -7.57
C SER A 68 17.63 0.59 -8.21
N VAL A 69 16.39 0.67 -7.73
CA VAL A 69 15.28 -0.19 -8.17
C VAL A 69 14.05 0.62 -8.53
N PHE A 70 13.34 1.21 -7.56
CA PHE A 70 11.99 1.76 -7.76
C PHE A 70 11.94 2.90 -8.79
N SER A 71 12.99 3.74 -8.89
CA SER A 71 13.08 4.81 -9.89
C SER A 71 13.51 4.36 -11.28
N LYS A 72 13.92 3.09 -11.46
CA LYS A 72 14.40 2.60 -12.75
C LYS A 72 13.23 2.28 -13.70
N LYS A 73 13.36 2.73 -14.95
CA LYS A 73 12.34 2.49 -15.98
C LYS A 73 12.06 1.01 -16.19
N GLU A 74 13.09 0.16 -16.14
CA GLU A 74 12.97 -1.29 -16.25
C GLU A 74 12.09 -1.88 -15.13
N PHE A 75 12.27 -1.43 -13.87
CA PHE A 75 11.42 -1.83 -12.75
C PHE A 75 9.99 -1.32 -12.94
N GLN A 76 9.81 -0.06 -13.30
CA GLN A 76 8.50 0.55 -13.50
C GLN A 76 7.68 -0.18 -14.59
N THR A 77 8.35 -0.60 -15.67
CA THR A 77 7.71 -1.37 -16.75
C THR A 77 7.33 -2.75 -16.26
N TRP A 78 8.27 -3.47 -15.65
CA TRP A 78 8.03 -4.81 -15.10
C TRP A 78 6.91 -4.80 -14.04
N ALA A 79 6.93 -3.85 -13.10
CA ALA A 79 5.97 -3.77 -12.01
C ALA A 79 4.53 -3.61 -12.51
N LYS A 80 4.34 -2.82 -13.57
CA LYS A 80 3.04 -2.62 -14.21
C LYS A 80 2.37 -3.94 -14.62
N ASP A 81 3.18 -4.91 -15.05
CA ASP A 81 2.65 -6.17 -15.59
C ASP A 81 2.56 -7.27 -14.53
N ASN A 82 3.34 -7.19 -13.46
CA ASN A 82 3.56 -8.31 -12.55
C ASN A 82 3.02 -8.13 -11.14
N VAL A 83 2.89 -6.89 -10.63
CA VAL A 83 2.52 -6.65 -9.23
C VAL A 83 1.66 -5.39 -9.05
N VAL A 84 0.94 -5.31 -7.94
CA VAL A 84 0.36 -4.07 -7.43
C VAL A 84 1.32 -3.48 -6.39
N LEU A 85 1.78 -2.26 -6.63
CA LEU A 85 2.73 -1.60 -5.75
C LEU A 85 2.03 -0.92 -4.57
N LEU A 86 2.49 -1.21 -3.36
CA LEU A 86 2.01 -0.57 -2.12
C LEU A 86 3.20 -0.01 -1.33
N GLU A 87 3.15 1.26 -0.96
CA GLU A 87 4.15 1.89 -0.11
C GLU A 87 3.62 2.11 1.30
N LEU A 88 4.33 1.60 2.27
CA LEU A 88 4.05 1.72 3.70
C LEU A 88 5.19 2.50 4.35
N ASP A 89 5.04 3.84 4.39
CA ASP A 89 6.06 4.74 4.92
C ASP A 89 5.95 4.90 6.44
N PHE A 90 7.11 4.98 7.09
CA PHE A 90 7.28 5.21 8.53
C PHE A 90 8.21 6.41 8.74
N PRO A 91 7.77 7.63 8.40
CA PRO A 91 8.60 8.82 8.50
C PRO A 91 8.84 9.21 9.96
N LYS A 92 9.91 9.99 10.21
CA LYS A 92 10.26 10.56 11.52
C LYS A 92 10.12 12.07 11.57
N ARG A 93 10.16 12.74 10.41
CA ARG A 93 10.18 14.20 10.31
C ARG A 93 8.88 14.78 9.74
N LYS A 94 8.12 13.99 8.98
CA LYS A 94 6.80 14.34 8.47
C LYS A 94 5.73 13.47 9.17
N GLN A 95 4.52 14.00 9.26
CA GLN A 95 3.39 13.27 9.83
C GLN A 95 2.50 12.75 8.69
N LEU A 96 2.12 11.49 8.75
CA LEU A 96 1.12 10.92 7.87
C LEU A 96 -0.28 11.22 8.39
N PRO A 97 -1.31 11.23 7.52
CA PRO A 97 -2.70 11.18 7.97
C PRO A 97 -2.94 10.00 8.91
N GLU A 98 -3.79 10.18 9.92
CA GLU A 98 -4.02 9.18 10.98
C GLU A 98 -4.45 7.82 10.45
N LYS A 99 -5.26 7.80 9.39
CA LYS A 99 -5.67 6.60 8.66
C LYS A 99 -4.46 5.74 8.27
N TYR A 100 -3.47 6.35 7.63
CA TYR A 100 -2.28 5.65 7.13
C TYR A 100 -1.29 5.31 8.24
N GLN A 101 -1.22 6.11 9.31
CA GLN A 101 -0.44 5.75 10.49
C GLN A 101 -0.96 4.44 11.11
N LYS A 102 -2.28 4.33 11.32
CA LYS A 102 -2.93 3.14 11.89
C LYS A 102 -2.77 1.92 10.97
N GLN A 103 -3.08 2.07 9.67
CA GLN A 103 -2.90 1.03 8.67
C GLN A 103 -1.47 0.48 8.65
N ASN A 104 -0.48 1.39 8.54
CA ASN A 104 0.92 1.00 8.42
C ASN A 104 1.41 0.29 9.70
N ALA A 105 0.98 0.76 10.89
CA ALA A 105 1.30 0.10 12.15
C ALA A 105 0.71 -1.32 12.24
N GLN A 106 -0.52 -1.52 11.80
CA GLN A 106 -1.16 -2.85 11.77
C GLN A 106 -0.42 -3.79 10.81
N LEU A 107 -0.12 -3.35 9.59
CA LEU A 107 0.62 -4.15 8.60
C LEU A 107 2.05 -4.42 9.06
N LYS A 108 2.74 -3.45 9.66
CA LYS A 108 4.06 -3.66 10.28
C LYS A 108 4.02 -4.80 11.29
N ASN A 109 3.02 -4.84 12.15
CA ASN A 109 2.86 -5.89 13.16
C ASN A 109 2.51 -7.25 12.52
N ALA A 110 1.59 -7.28 11.56
CA ALA A 110 1.19 -8.50 10.85
C ALA A 110 2.37 -9.16 10.12
N PHE A 111 3.20 -8.35 9.45
CA PHE A 111 4.40 -8.84 8.74
C PHE A 111 5.65 -8.91 9.62
N LYS A 112 5.56 -8.59 10.91
CA LYS A 112 6.66 -8.61 11.88
C LYS A 112 7.90 -7.85 11.38
N ILE A 113 7.69 -6.62 10.89
CA ILE A 113 8.75 -5.80 10.31
C ILE A 113 9.65 -5.23 11.42
N THR A 114 10.95 -5.57 11.36
CA THR A 114 11.96 -5.14 12.32
C THR A 114 13.07 -4.28 11.70
N ALA A 115 13.16 -4.25 10.36
CA ALA A 115 14.21 -3.51 9.64
C ALA A 115 13.64 -2.83 8.37
N TYR A 116 14.35 -1.83 7.87
CA TYR A 116 14.01 -1.08 6.67
C TYR A 116 15.21 -0.94 5.73
N PRO A 117 15.01 -1.05 4.39
CA PRO A 117 13.77 -1.43 3.75
C PRO A 117 13.47 -2.91 3.92
N THR A 118 12.20 -3.27 4.04
CA THR A 118 11.72 -4.64 3.86
C THR A 118 10.62 -4.61 2.82
N VAL A 119 10.72 -5.49 1.83
CA VAL A 119 9.71 -5.61 0.77
C VAL A 119 9.09 -7.00 0.84
N TRP A 120 7.77 -7.05 0.97
CA TRP A 120 7.00 -8.28 0.97
C TRP A 120 6.22 -8.43 -0.34
N VAL A 121 6.15 -9.66 -0.82
CA VAL A 121 5.24 -10.07 -1.90
C VAL A 121 4.22 -11.02 -1.33
N PHE A 122 2.93 -10.75 -1.53
CA PHE A 122 1.86 -11.53 -0.94
C PHE A 122 0.56 -11.41 -1.75
N ASN A 123 -0.29 -12.43 -1.61
CA ASN A 123 -1.68 -12.37 -2.00
C ASN A 123 -2.52 -11.89 -0.81
N LEU A 124 -3.56 -11.14 -1.12
CA LEU A 124 -4.48 -10.61 -0.13
C LEU A 124 -5.89 -11.05 -0.46
N ASP A 125 -6.59 -11.58 0.52
CA ASP A 125 -8.00 -11.92 0.41
C ASP A 125 -8.79 -11.36 1.60
N LYS A 126 -10.11 -11.45 1.55
CA LYS A 126 -10.99 -11.13 2.68
C LYS A 126 -11.83 -12.35 3.03
N ASP A 127 -11.93 -12.62 4.32
CA ASP A 127 -12.87 -13.62 4.84
C ASP A 127 -14.33 -13.11 4.76
N GLU A 128 -15.29 -13.97 5.08
CA GLU A 128 -16.72 -13.63 5.10
C GLU A 128 -17.08 -12.49 6.05
N LYS A 129 -16.22 -12.18 7.02
CA LYS A 129 -16.37 -11.09 7.99
C LYS A 129 -15.67 -9.80 7.52
N GLY A 130 -15.02 -9.83 6.35
CA GLY A 130 -14.29 -8.72 5.79
C GLY A 130 -12.88 -8.50 6.38
N ASN A 131 -12.35 -9.45 7.18
CA ASN A 131 -10.98 -9.38 7.67
C ASN A 131 -10.00 -9.82 6.59
N PHE A 132 -8.86 -9.15 6.51
CA PHE A 132 -7.80 -9.53 5.57
C PHE A 132 -7.14 -10.86 5.95
N SER A 133 -7.02 -11.74 4.96
CA SER A 133 -6.21 -12.95 4.98
C SER A 133 -5.00 -12.76 4.09
N ILE A 134 -3.80 -12.98 4.63
CA ILE A 134 -2.53 -12.72 3.96
C ILE A 134 -1.83 -14.04 3.67
N GLU A 135 -1.57 -14.32 2.39
CA GLU A 135 -0.72 -15.40 1.93
C GLU A 135 0.63 -14.84 1.49
N GLY A 136 1.68 -14.99 2.31
CA GLY A 136 3.01 -14.48 2.01
C GLY A 136 3.72 -15.35 0.96
N LEU A 137 4.14 -14.75 -0.17
CA LEU A 137 4.91 -15.43 -1.23
C LEU A 137 6.41 -15.34 -0.96
N GLY A 138 6.87 -14.26 -0.34
CA GLY A 138 8.26 -14.06 0.03
C GLY A 138 8.58 -12.64 0.43
N LYS A 139 9.83 -12.44 0.88
CA LYS A 139 10.33 -11.11 1.23
C LYS A 139 11.77 -10.90 0.74
N THR A 140 12.10 -9.64 0.49
CA THR A 140 13.44 -9.18 0.17
C THR A 140 13.72 -7.84 0.84
N GLY A 141 14.88 -7.26 0.61
CA GLY A 141 15.28 -5.95 1.11
C GLY A 141 16.03 -5.18 0.05
N TYR A 142 17.11 -4.50 0.46
CA TYR A 142 17.96 -3.76 -0.48
C TYR A 142 18.63 -4.69 -1.48
N THR A 143 18.53 -4.33 -2.76
CA THR A 143 19.32 -4.91 -3.85
C THR A 143 20.02 -3.82 -4.68
N LYS A 144 21.14 -4.18 -5.32
CA LYS A 144 21.95 -3.20 -6.06
C LYS A 144 21.35 -2.84 -7.43
N THR A 145 20.51 -3.70 -8.02
CA THR A 145 19.98 -3.52 -9.37
C THR A 145 18.51 -3.93 -9.46
N ALA A 146 17.77 -3.25 -10.34
CA ALA A 146 16.38 -3.57 -10.63
C ALA A 146 16.25 -5.00 -11.20
N LYS A 147 17.14 -5.42 -12.09
CA LYS A 147 17.15 -6.78 -12.69
C LYS A 147 17.22 -7.88 -11.62
N LYS A 148 18.11 -7.74 -10.62
CA LYS A 148 18.22 -8.72 -9.54
C LYS A 148 16.95 -8.72 -8.68
N PHE A 149 16.42 -7.52 -8.37
CA PHE A 149 15.22 -7.37 -7.59
C PHE A 149 14.00 -8.03 -8.24
N THR A 150 13.75 -7.73 -9.51
CA THR A 150 12.62 -8.32 -10.28
C THR A 150 12.75 -9.82 -10.40
N SER A 151 13.94 -10.33 -10.70
CA SER A 151 14.18 -11.78 -10.75
C SER A 151 13.91 -12.49 -9.42
N ASP A 152 14.26 -11.88 -8.28
CA ASP A 152 13.96 -12.45 -6.97
C ASP A 152 12.45 -12.47 -6.70
N VAL A 153 11.74 -11.41 -7.09
CA VAL A 153 10.29 -11.33 -6.96
C VAL A 153 9.59 -12.33 -7.88
N ASP A 154 10.01 -12.46 -9.13
CA ASP A 154 9.47 -13.45 -10.07
C ASP A 154 9.54 -14.87 -9.49
N GLN A 155 10.69 -15.25 -8.91
CA GLN A 155 10.85 -16.54 -8.23
C GLN A 155 9.92 -16.73 -7.02
N MET A 156 9.56 -15.64 -6.30
CA MET A 156 8.61 -15.72 -5.20
C MET A 156 7.20 -15.98 -5.72
N ILE A 157 6.79 -15.29 -6.79
CA ILE A 157 5.50 -15.45 -7.44
C ILE A 157 5.34 -16.86 -7.99
N GLU A 158 6.30 -17.33 -8.78
CA GLU A 158 6.29 -18.69 -9.36
C GLU A 158 6.20 -19.81 -8.31
N ARG A 159 6.90 -19.63 -7.18
CA ARG A 159 6.82 -20.61 -6.07
C ARG A 159 5.43 -20.63 -5.44
N GLY A 160 4.81 -19.47 -5.27
CA GLY A 160 3.46 -19.36 -4.76
C GLY A 160 2.43 -20.05 -5.67
N GLU A 161 2.53 -19.84 -6.98
CA GLU A 161 1.68 -20.49 -7.98
C GLU A 161 1.81 -22.03 -7.96
N LYS A 162 3.05 -22.54 -7.94
CA LYS A 162 3.33 -23.99 -7.86
C LYS A 162 2.76 -24.63 -6.59
N ASN A 163 2.76 -23.92 -5.46
CA ASN A 163 2.18 -24.44 -4.22
C ASN A 163 0.66 -24.55 -4.30
N LYS A 164 0.00 -23.54 -4.90
CA LYS A 164 -1.46 -23.56 -5.11
C LYS A 164 -1.91 -24.72 -5.99
N THR A 165 -1.17 -24.99 -7.07
CA THR A 165 -1.48 -26.12 -7.99
C THR A 165 -1.42 -27.45 -7.25
N LYS A 166 -0.39 -27.68 -6.41
CA LYS A 166 -0.25 -28.92 -5.63
C LYS A 166 -1.35 -29.10 -4.56
N GLU A 167 -1.81 -28.02 -3.93
CA GLU A 167 -2.90 -28.08 -2.96
C GLU A 167 -4.26 -28.35 -3.63
N GLY A 168 -4.43 -27.92 -4.89
CA GLY A 168 -5.63 -28.19 -5.68
C GLY A 168 -5.72 -29.61 -6.22
N GLU A 169 -4.59 -30.29 -6.50
CA GLU A 169 -4.53 -31.67 -6.99
C GLU A 169 -4.65 -32.72 -5.87
N GLY A 170 -4.53 -32.31 -4.61
CA GLY A 170 -4.58 -33.20 -3.44
C GLY A 170 -5.95 -33.32 -2.77
N LYS A 171 -7.00 -32.73 -3.34
CA LYS A 171 -8.40 -32.83 -2.91
C LYS A 171 -9.24 -33.60 -3.92
#